data_16797ff6975806a5dc1f50c14e614e1a
#
_entry.id   16797ff6975806a5dc1f50c14e614e1a
#
_cell.length_a   1.000
_cell.length_b   1.000
_cell.length_c   1.000
_cell.angle_alpha   90.00
_cell.angle_beta   90.00
_cell.angle_gamma   90.00
#
_symmetry.space_group_name_H-M   'P 1'
#
loop_
_entity.id
_entity.type
_entity.pdbx_description
1 polymer ?
#
loop_
_entity_poly.entity_id
_entity_poly.type
_entity_poly.pdbx_seq_one_letter_code
_entity_poly.pdbx_strand_id
1 'polypeptide(L)'
;MKYKTIRSIVRFIMNIIADVEVVGLEKLPQGNVILAANHLGRLDTAVLIYALERDDLIMAVAEKYKDHPIFGAIGRSVNAIWLNRFEADFAALREILARMQKGGLMVIAPEGTRSKTEMLQEGKMG
;
A
#
# COMPACT_ATOMS: atom_id res chain seq x y z
N MET A 1 -2.22 -10.83 13.57
CA MET A 1 -1.24 -9.87 14.15
C MET A 1 -1.81 -8.46 13.95
N LYS A 2 -1.68 -7.58 14.93
CA LYS A 2 -2.22 -6.21 14.79
C LYS A 2 -1.31 -5.39 13.87
N TYR A 3 -1.88 -4.48 13.06
CA TYR A 3 -1.14 -3.63 12.14
C TYR A 3 0.05 -2.90 12.80
N LYS A 4 -0.16 -2.38 14.01
CA LYS A 4 0.90 -1.70 14.80
C LYS A 4 2.14 -2.58 15.02
N THR A 5 1.94 -3.87 15.28
CA THR A 5 3.06 -4.82 15.45
C THR A 5 3.84 -5.00 14.15
N ILE A 6 3.13 -5.11 13.03
CA ILE A 6 3.75 -5.23 11.71
C ILE A 6 4.55 -3.97 11.39
N ARG A 7 3.98 -2.79 11.61
CA ARG A 7 4.67 -1.51 11.40
C ARG A 7 5.96 -1.42 12.22
N SER A 8 5.92 -1.86 13.49
CA SER A 8 7.13 -1.88 14.34
C SER A 8 8.19 -2.82 13.81
N ILE A 9 7.81 -4.01 13.35
CA ILE A 9 8.74 -4.97 12.74
C ILE A 9 9.32 -4.41 11.45
N VAL A 10 8.48 -3.86 10.57
CA VAL A 10 8.93 -3.25 9.31
C VAL A 10 9.89 -2.10 9.59
N ARG A 11 9.57 -1.21 10.53
CA ARG A 11 10.46 -0.12 10.93
C ARG A 11 11.79 -0.60 11.45
N PHE A 12 11.78 -1.63 12.30
CA PHE A 12 13.01 -2.22 12.82
C PHE A 12 13.90 -2.78 11.70
N ILE A 13 13.30 -3.56 10.78
CA ILE A 13 14.04 -4.15 9.65
C ILE A 13 14.55 -3.04 8.72
N MET A 14 13.71 -2.07 8.36
CA MET A 14 14.10 -0.98 7.45
C MET A 14 15.23 -0.13 8.02
N ASN A 15 15.24 0.14 9.32
CA ASN A 15 16.35 0.85 9.97
C ASN A 15 17.70 0.10 9.94
N ILE A 16 17.66 -1.23 9.71
CA ILE A 16 18.88 -2.03 9.57
C ILE A 16 19.37 -2.06 8.13
N ILE A 17 18.44 -2.14 7.17
CA ILE A 17 18.79 -2.41 5.76
C ILE A 17 18.82 -1.16 4.89
N ALA A 18 18.25 -0.05 5.34
CA ALA A 18 18.12 1.16 4.55
C ALA A 18 18.15 2.42 5.44
N ASP A 19 18.65 3.50 4.86
CA ASP A 19 18.49 4.85 5.40
C ASP A 19 17.28 5.49 4.72
N VAL A 20 16.20 5.68 5.46
CA VAL A 20 14.92 6.18 4.93
C VAL A 20 14.65 7.55 5.51
N GLU A 21 14.77 8.56 4.67
CA GLU A 21 14.33 9.92 4.98
C GLU A 21 12.89 10.14 4.50
N VAL A 22 12.03 10.62 5.39
CA VAL A 22 10.63 10.94 5.08
C VAL A 22 10.45 12.45 5.15
N VAL A 23 10.10 13.07 4.02
CA VAL A 23 9.92 14.51 3.91
C VAL A 23 8.49 14.83 3.53
N GLY A 24 7.87 15.82 4.18
CA GLY A 24 6.54 16.32 3.84
C GLY A 24 5.38 15.54 4.45
N LEU A 25 5.65 14.66 5.41
CA LEU A 25 4.60 13.87 6.10
C LEU A 25 3.56 14.78 6.78
N GLU A 26 3.97 15.94 7.24
CA GLU A 26 3.13 16.96 7.85
C GLU A 26 2.07 17.54 6.89
N LYS A 27 2.27 17.37 5.58
CA LYS A 27 1.34 17.79 4.53
C LYS A 27 0.24 16.77 4.25
N LEU A 28 0.37 15.56 4.81
CA LEU A 28 -0.62 14.50 4.60
C LEU A 28 -1.92 14.86 5.34
N PRO A 29 -3.05 15.02 4.62
CA PRO A 29 -4.33 15.33 5.25
C PRO A 29 -4.80 14.23 6.18
N GLN A 30 -5.60 14.61 7.17
CA GLN A 30 -6.36 13.65 7.97
C GLN A 30 -7.66 13.24 7.26
N GLY A 31 -8.26 12.15 7.68
CA GLY A 31 -9.52 11.65 7.13
C GLY A 31 -9.34 10.84 5.84
N ASN A 32 -10.32 10.93 4.96
CA ASN A 32 -10.33 10.19 3.69
C ASN A 32 -9.30 10.76 2.73
N VAL A 33 -8.32 9.97 2.35
CA VAL A 33 -7.23 10.39 1.47
C VAL A 33 -6.95 9.30 0.43
N ILE A 34 -6.73 9.72 -0.80
CA ILE A 34 -6.11 8.89 -1.84
C ILE A 34 -4.69 9.41 -2.04
N LEU A 35 -3.72 8.61 -1.67
CA LEU A 35 -2.31 8.88 -1.91
C LEU A 35 -1.88 8.18 -3.20
N ALA A 36 -1.61 8.95 -4.22
CA ALA A 36 -1.04 8.44 -5.47
C ALA A 36 0.48 8.46 -5.39
N ALA A 37 1.10 7.32 -5.60
CA ALA A 37 2.54 7.17 -5.57
C ALA A 37 3.03 6.46 -6.85
N ASN A 38 4.24 6.78 -7.28
CA ASN A 38 4.92 5.97 -8.30
C ASN A 38 5.31 4.60 -7.72
N HIS A 39 5.46 3.63 -8.59
CA HIS A 39 5.80 2.26 -8.20
C HIS A 39 7.17 1.87 -8.74
N LEU A 40 8.17 1.82 -7.88
CA LEU A 40 9.55 1.58 -8.27
C LEU A 40 10.01 0.15 -7.98
N GLY A 41 9.63 -0.40 -6.84
CA GLY A 41 10.19 -1.66 -6.41
C GLY A 41 9.33 -2.52 -5.50
N ARG A 42 9.92 -3.61 -5.06
CA ARG A 42 9.25 -4.56 -4.14
C ARG A 42 9.18 -4.02 -2.70
N LEU A 43 10.05 -3.07 -2.36
CA LEU A 43 10.12 -2.48 -1.04
C LEU A 43 9.14 -1.31 -0.84
N ASP A 44 8.46 -0.84 -1.88
CA ASP A 44 7.56 0.32 -1.80
C ASP A 44 6.51 0.15 -0.70
N THR A 45 5.94 -1.05 -0.56
CA THR A 45 4.97 -1.35 0.51
C THR A 45 5.62 -1.23 1.89
N ALA A 46 6.86 -1.68 2.05
CA ALA A 46 7.59 -1.55 3.31
C ALA A 46 7.93 -0.09 3.62
N VAL A 47 8.33 0.67 2.61
CA VAL A 47 8.58 2.12 2.73
C VAL A 47 7.31 2.86 3.13
N LEU A 48 6.17 2.54 2.52
CA LEU A 48 4.88 3.13 2.86
C LEU A 48 4.47 2.81 4.31
N ILE A 49 4.60 1.55 4.73
CA ILE A 49 4.32 1.14 6.11
C ILE A 49 5.28 1.81 7.09
N TYR A 50 6.54 2.01 6.70
CA TYR A 50 7.54 2.70 7.49
C TYR A 50 7.19 4.18 7.67
N ALA A 51 6.89 4.87 6.57
CA ALA A 51 6.68 6.31 6.52
C ALA A 51 5.33 6.74 7.09
N LEU A 52 4.26 6.02 6.76
CA LEU A 52 2.92 6.43 7.12
C LEU A 52 2.58 6.00 8.55
N GLU A 53 2.26 6.98 9.39
CA GLU A 53 1.93 6.76 10.81
C GLU A 53 0.43 6.49 11.05
N ARG A 54 -0.30 6.14 9.98
CA ARG A 54 -1.73 5.85 10.03
C ARG A 54 -1.98 4.35 10.18
N ASP A 55 -2.99 4.00 10.98
CA ASP A 55 -3.39 2.61 11.22
C ASP A 55 -4.54 2.17 10.29
N ASP A 56 -5.06 3.08 9.48
CA ASP A 56 -6.22 2.94 8.60
C ASP A 56 -5.83 2.87 7.11
N LEU A 57 -4.64 2.34 6.83
CA LEU A 57 -4.17 2.13 5.46
C LEU A 57 -5.05 1.11 4.74
N ILE A 58 -5.48 1.48 3.54
CA ILE A 58 -6.19 0.61 2.61
C ILE A 58 -5.20 0.21 1.53
N MET A 59 -4.79 -1.05 1.55
CA MET A 59 -3.86 -1.60 0.57
C MET A 59 -4.57 -2.60 -0.33
N ALA A 60 -4.60 -2.33 -1.63
CA ALA A 60 -5.04 -3.29 -2.62
C ALA A 60 -3.83 -4.06 -3.16
N VAL A 61 -3.88 -5.37 -3.05
CA VAL A 61 -2.79 -6.27 -3.45
C VAL A 61 -3.31 -7.25 -4.49
N ALA A 62 -2.52 -7.51 -5.52
CA ALA A 62 -2.91 -8.45 -6.55
C ALA A 62 -3.18 -9.84 -5.96
N GLU A 63 -4.32 -10.43 -6.30
CA GLU A 63 -4.81 -11.71 -5.77
C GLU A 63 -3.80 -12.86 -5.92
N LYS A 64 -2.98 -12.84 -6.97
CA LYS A 64 -1.90 -13.83 -7.20
C LYS A 64 -0.93 -14.00 -6.03
N TYR A 65 -0.84 -13.01 -5.13
CA TYR A 65 0.03 -13.07 -3.95
C TYR A 65 -0.68 -13.62 -2.70
N LYS A 66 -1.97 -13.91 -2.79
CA LYS A 66 -2.80 -14.36 -1.66
C LYS A 66 -2.28 -15.64 -1.03
N ASP A 67 -1.85 -16.57 -1.86
CA ASP A 67 -1.34 -17.88 -1.44
C ASP A 67 0.19 -17.93 -1.29
N HIS A 68 0.86 -16.81 -1.56
CA HIS A 68 2.31 -16.75 -1.36
C HIS A 68 2.63 -16.79 0.14
N PRO A 69 3.58 -17.63 0.61
CA PRO A 69 3.82 -17.85 2.04
C PRO A 69 4.18 -16.57 2.79
N ILE A 70 4.99 -15.70 2.20
CA ILE A 70 5.43 -14.45 2.83
C ILE A 70 4.44 -13.31 2.50
N PHE A 71 4.22 -13.02 1.21
CA PHE A 71 3.39 -11.88 0.82
C PHE A 71 1.91 -12.07 1.17
N GLY A 72 1.40 -13.30 1.12
CA GLY A 72 0.04 -13.62 1.57
C GLY A 72 -0.12 -13.43 3.08
N ALA A 73 0.86 -13.86 3.87
CA ALA A 73 0.85 -13.65 5.32
C ALA A 73 0.89 -12.16 5.68
N ILE A 74 1.76 -11.37 5.03
CA ILE A 74 1.83 -9.93 5.23
C ILE A 74 0.49 -9.27 4.82
N GLY A 75 -0.02 -9.58 3.63
CA GLY A 75 -1.29 -9.02 3.16
C GLY A 75 -2.45 -9.31 4.11
N ARG A 76 -2.58 -10.54 4.60
CA ARG A 76 -3.59 -10.87 5.62
C ARG A 76 -3.38 -10.10 6.92
N SER A 77 -2.15 -9.91 7.32
CA SER A 77 -1.84 -9.21 8.59
C SER A 77 -2.15 -7.72 8.54
N VAL A 78 -2.04 -7.09 7.39
CA VAL A 78 -2.41 -5.67 7.17
C VAL A 78 -3.85 -5.55 6.67
N ASN A 79 -4.60 -6.65 6.64
CA ASN A 79 -5.98 -6.69 6.15
C ASN A 79 -6.08 -6.13 4.71
N ALA A 80 -5.17 -6.54 3.84
CA ALA A 80 -5.15 -6.10 2.44
C ALA A 80 -6.40 -6.57 1.70
N ILE A 81 -6.84 -5.76 0.75
CA ILE A 81 -7.90 -6.12 -0.19
C ILE A 81 -7.24 -6.83 -1.37
N TRP A 82 -7.66 -8.06 -1.62
CA TRP A 82 -7.17 -8.85 -2.74
C TRP A 82 -7.88 -8.41 -4.02
N LEU A 83 -7.12 -7.98 -5.00
CA LEU A 83 -7.63 -7.39 -6.23
C LEU A 83 -7.38 -8.33 -7.41
N ASN A 84 -8.46 -8.69 -8.12
CA ASN A 84 -8.34 -9.27 -9.46
C ASN A 84 -7.99 -8.17 -10.46
N ARG A 85 -6.80 -8.27 -11.05
CA ARG A 85 -6.28 -7.23 -11.97
C ARG A 85 -6.70 -7.44 -13.43
N PHE A 86 -7.34 -8.56 -13.73
CA PHE A 86 -7.69 -8.92 -15.10
C PHE A 86 -9.15 -8.68 -15.43
N GLU A 87 -9.97 -8.41 -14.41
CA GLU A 87 -11.40 -8.15 -14.53
C GLU A 87 -11.80 -6.96 -13.66
N ALA A 88 -12.96 -6.39 -13.93
CA ALA A 88 -13.53 -5.35 -13.07
C ALA A 88 -13.96 -5.97 -11.72
N ASP A 89 -13.17 -5.74 -10.69
CA ASP A 89 -13.41 -6.28 -9.35
C ASP A 89 -14.30 -5.34 -8.53
N PHE A 90 -15.60 -5.43 -8.77
CA PHE A 90 -16.59 -4.61 -8.06
C PHE A 90 -16.66 -4.93 -6.57
N ALA A 91 -16.33 -6.14 -6.15
CA ALA A 91 -16.31 -6.51 -4.73
C ALA A 91 -15.15 -5.79 -4.01
N ALA A 92 -13.95 -5.83 -4.59
CA ALA A 92 -12.80 -5.08 -4.09
C ALA A 92 -13.08 -3.57 -4.06
N LEU A 93 -13.69 -3.02 -5.12
CA LEU A 93 -14.03 -1.60 -5.17
C LEU A 93 -15.01 -1.19 -4.06
N ARG A 94 -16.06 -1.99 -3.82
CA ARG A 94 -17.01 -1.74 -2.73
C ARG A 94 -16.34 -1.75 -1.37
N GLU A 95 -15.44 -2.69 -1.14
CA GLU A 95 -14.69 -2.79 0.12
C GLU A 95 -13.75 -1.58 0.30
N ILE A 96 -13.06 -1.14 -0.75
CA ILE A 96 -12.24 0.07 -0.73
C ILE A 96 -13.11 1.28 -0.34
N LEU A 97 -14.23 1.49 -1.02
CA LEU A 97 -15.12 2.61 -0.76
C LEU A 97 -15.68 2.57 0.66
N ALA A 98 -16.10 1.40 1.16
CA ALA A 98 -16.58 1.23 2.52
C ALA A 98 -15.54 1.58 3.58
N ARG A 99 -14.28 1.23 3.34
CA ARG A 99 -13.17 1.61 4.24
C ARG A 99 -12.83 3.08 4.14
N MET A 100 -12.84 3.66 2.96
CA MET A 100 -12.64 5.10 2.78
C MET A 100 -13.72 5.91 3.48
N GLN A 101 -14.99 5.50 3.41
CA GLN A 101 -16.08 6.18 4.12
C GLN A 101 -15.89 6.22 5.63
N LYS A 102 -15.11 5.32 6.20
CA LYS A 102 -14.74 5.29 7.62
C LYS A 102 -13.49 6.13 7.96
N GLY A 103 -12.92 6.82 6.99
CA GLY A 103 -11.77 7.69 7.18
C GLY A 103 -10.45 7.10 6.69
N GLY A 104 -10.44 6.01 5.92
CA GLY A 104 -9.24 5.32 5.51
C GLY A 104 -8.37 6.06 4.49
N LEU A 105 -7.07 5.79 4.50
CA LEU A 105 -6.12 6.25 3.51
C LEU A 105 -5.85 5.15 2.49
N MET A 106 -6.30 5.38 1.26
CA MET A 106 -6.02 4.50 0.12
C MET A 106 -4.70 4.88 -0.53
N VAL A 107 -3.82 3.90 -0.73
CA VAL A 107 -2.60 4.09 -1.52
C VAL A 107 -2.78 3.42 -2.87
N ILE A 108 -2.55 4.16 -3.94
CA ILE A 108 -2.61 3.66 -5.31
C ILE A 108 -1.32 3.97 -6.07
N ALA A 109 -0.98 3.09 -7.00
CA ALA A 109 0.05 3.34 -8.01
C ALA A 109 -0.63 3.45 -9.38
N PRO A 110 -0.89 4.66 -9.88
CA PRO A 110 -1.66 4.88 -11.12
C PRO A 110 -1.01 4.26 -12.35
N GLU A 111 0.30 4.03 -12.31
CA GLU A 111 1.04 3.37 -13.39
C GLU A 111 0.65 1.88 -13.57
N GLY A 112 0.05 1.27 -12.56
CA GLY A 112 -0.42 -0.12 -12.56
C GLY A 112 0.69 -1.17 -12.64
N THR A 113 1.95 -0.77 -12.78
CA THR A 113 3.12 -1.64 -12.83
C THR A 113 4.34 -0.90 -12.28
N ARG A 114 5.38 -1.67 -11.92
CA ARG A 114 6.65 -1.09 -11.47
C ARG A 114 7.36 -0.39 -12.63
N SER A 115 7.94 0.78 -12.36
CA SER A 115 8.78 1.47 -13.31
C SER A 115 10.03 0.64 -13.64
N LYS A 116 10.38 0.59 -14.92
CA LYS A 116 11.63 -0.04 -15.39
C LYS A 116 12.78 0.94 -15.50
N THR A 117 12.49 2.24 -15.46
CA THR A 117 13.44 3.32 -15.70
C THR A 117 13.65 4.21 -14.48
N GLU A 118 13.05 3.85 -13.33
CA GLU A 118 13.02 4.64 -12.09
C GLU A 118 12.38 6.03 -12.25
N MET A 119 11.78 6.30 -13.41
CA MET A 119 11.04 7.52 -13.69
C MET A 119 9.54 7.30 -13.59
N LEU A 120 8.80 8.37 -13.37
CA LEU A 120 7.35 8.38 -13.41
C LEU A 120 6.87 7.95 -14.79
N GLN A 121 5.96 7.00 -14.84
CA GLN A 121 5.35 6.48 -16.06
C GLN A 121 3.94 7.04 -16.25
N GLU A 122 3.39 6.83 -17.46
CA GLU A 122 2.00 7.21 -17.75
C GLU A 122 1.02 6.43 -16.85
N GLY A 123 0.06 7.15 -16.30
CA GLY A 123 -1.02 6.57 -15.52
C GLY A 123 -1.98 5.78 -16.40
N LYS A 124 -2.42 4.63 -15.93
CA LYS A 124 -3.43 3.82 -16.61
C LYS A 124 -4.81 4.18 -16.07
N MET A 125 -5.75 4.35 -16.97
CA MET A 125 -7.16 4.35 -16.61
C MET A 125 -7.55 2.89 -16.37
N GLY A 126 -7.83 2.57 -15.12
CA GLY A 126 -8.13 1.24 -14.63
C GLY A 126 -9.44 0.67 -15.09
#